data_1f25d4ad58a2638db8d37a2ca26d8f34
#
_entry.id   1f25d4ad58a2638db8d37a2ca26d8f34
#
_cell.length_a   1.000
_cell.length_b   1.000
_cell.length_c   1.000
_cell.angle_alpha   90.00
_cell.angle_beta   90.00
_cell.angle_gamma   90.00
#
_symmetry.space_group_name_H-M   'P 1'
#
loop_
_entity.id
_entity.type
_entity.pdbx_description
1 polymer ?
#
loop_
_entity_poly.entity_id
_entity_poly.type
_entity_poly.pdbx_seq_one_letter_code
_entity_poly.pdbx_strand_id
1 'polypeptide(L)'
;MGRVNEEVEDDTGAVLKYQRHANGRGFVSPRARVQPSAFVAAMAYVESEARIGAGTTIGAGSWIDRGAIIGERVFIGQNVHVGRDTQIGGGARLGSHSRIGTDVRIASGAVIEADAQISDNATVDAGRKQNEARGFGGSNYATGRAA
;
A
#
# COMPACT_ATOMS: atom_id res chain seq x y z
N MET A 1 16.26 13.85 -14.84
CA MET A 1 16.05 14.51 -14.25
C MET A 1 16.09 14.37 -12.92
N GLY A 2 16.23 15.01 -12.25
CA GLY A 2 16.44 14.88 -10.88
C GLY A 2 15.18 14.79 -10.08
N ARG A 3 15.34 14.55 -8.83
CA ARG A 3 14.26 14.55 -7.89
C ARG A 3 14.18 15.88 -7.22
N VAL A 4 12.99 16.24 -6.80
CA VAL A 4 12.76 17.44 -6.02
C VAL A 4 12.51 17.01 -4.59
N ASN A 5 13.28 17.55 -3.65
CA ASN A 5 13.08 17.26 -2.24
C ASN A 5 11.98 18.15 -1.68
N GLU A 6 11.12 17.56 -0.90
CA GLU A 6 10.06 18.27 -0.23
C GLU A 6 10.21 18.06 1.27
N GLU A 7 9.92 19.08 2.04
CA GLU A 7 9.98 18.99 3.50
C GLU A 7 8.59 19.10 4.05
N VAL A 8 8.23 18.16 4.90
CA VAL A 8 6.91 18.09 5.51
C VAL A 8 7.11 17.91 7.01
N GLU A 9 6.35 18.63 7.80
CA GLU A 9 6.42 18.55 9.25
C GLU A 9 5.46 17.48 9.73
N ASP A 10 5.92 16.59 10.60
CA ASP A 10 5.06 15.54 11.13
C ASP A 10 4.38 16.01 12.42
N ASP A 11 3.62 15.09 13.06
CA ASP A 11 2.84 15.41 14.25
C ASP A 11 3.68 15.80 15.44
N THR A 12 4.95 15.45 15.45
CA THR A 12 5.83 15.79 16.57
C THR A 12 6.59 17.08 16.32
N GLY A 13 6.37 17.70 15.18
CA GLY A 13 7.09 18.89 14.79
C GLY A 13 8.40 18.63 14.09
N ALA A 14 8.77 17.37 13.89
CA ALA A 14 9.98 17.05 13.16
C ALA A 14 9.76 17.29 11.67
N VAL A 15 10.83 17.66 10.98
CA VAL A 15 10.76 17.90 9.54
C VAL A 15 11.17 16.63 8.82
N LEU A 16 10.27 16.15 7.97
CA LEU A 16 10.53 14.98 7.15
C LEU A 16 10.82 15.43 5.73
N LYS A 17 11.79 14.79 5.10
CA LYS A 17 12.12 15.09 3.74
C LYS A 17 11.61 13.98 2.83
N TYR A 18 10.87 14.38 1.81
CA TYR A 18 10.42 13.46 0.78
C TYR A 18 11.00 13.87 -0.54
N GLN A 19 11.16 12.89 -1.41
CA GLN A 19 11.56 13.13 -2.80
C GLN A 19 10.36 12.87 -3.68
N ARG A 20 10.27 13.58 -4.77
CA ARG A 20 9.23 13.33 -5.76
C ARG A 20 9.66 12.18 -6.65
N HIS A 21 8.81 11.18 -6.76
CA HIS A 21 9.11 10.06 -7.65
C HIS A 21 8.95 10.52 -9.10
N ALA A 22 9.91 10.18 -9.95
CA ALA A 22 9.89 10.67 -11.32
C ALA A 22 8.61 10.29 -12.07
N ASN A 23 8.10 9.08 -11.82
CA ASN A 23 6.91 8.60 -12.50
C ASN A 23 5.71 8.84 -11.59
N GLY A 24 4.97 9.94 -11.84
CA GLY A 24 3.76 10.28 -11.11
C GLY A 24 3.89 11.41 -10.12
N ARG A 25 5.09 11.73 -9.69
CA ARG A 25 5.38 12.87 -8.82
C ARG A 25 4.88 12.72 -7.39
N GLY A 26 4.63 11.49 -6.94
CA GLY A 26 4.26 11.26 -5.56
C GLY A 26 5.42 11.45 -4.61
N PHE A 27 5.12 11.50 -3.32
CA PHE A 27 6.12 11.72 -2.28
C PHE A 27 6.70 10.40 -1.81
N VAL A 28 8.02 10.27 -1.86
CA VAL A 28 8.70 9.04 -1.47
C VAL A 28 9.77 9.38 -0.46
N SER A 29 9.76 8.67 0.66
CA SER A 29 10.80 8.83 1.67
C SER A 29 12.16 8.46 1.07
N PRO A 30 13.23 9.17 1.40
CA PRO A 30 14.57 8.80 0.92
C PRO A 30 14.97 7.38 1.31
N ARG A 31 14.34 6.82 2.34
CA ARG A 31 14.66 5.46 2.81
C ARG A 31 13.73 4.41 2.24
N ALA A 32 12.81 4.79 1.37
CA ALA A 32 11.96 3.84 0.66
C ALA A 32 12.63 3.44 -0.64
N ARG A 33 12.25 2.27 -1.14
CA ARG A 33 12.76 1.78 -2.42
C ARG A 33 11.59 1.60 -3.37
N VAL A 34 11.55 2.45 -4.37
CA VAL A 34 10.48 2.44 -5.36
C VAL A 34 11.09 2.20 -6.72
N GLN A 35 10.64 1.16 -7.40
CA GLN A 35 11.17 0.84 -8.71
C GLN A 35 10.84 1.96 -9.70
N PRO A 36 11.75 2.27 -10.63
CA PRO A 36 11.51 3.39 -11.55
C PRO A 36 10.23 3.28 -12.35
N SER A 37 9.82 2.05 -12.68
CA SER A 37 8.60 1.85 -13.47
C SER A 37 7.33 1.93 -12.65
N ALA A 38 7.43 1.98 -11.31
CA ALA A 38 6.25 2.14 -10.49
C ALA A 38 5.71 3.55 -10.64
N PHE A 39 4.39 3.68 -10.64
CA PHE A 39 3.73 4.97 -10.72
C PHE A 39 3.24 5.34 -9.32
N VAL A 40 3.72 6.46 -8.79
CA VAL A 40 3.25 6.97 -7.50
C VAL A 40 2.59 8.31 -7.78
N ALA A 41 1.28 8.34 -7.69
CA ALA A 41 0.52 9.53 -8.09
C ALA A 41 0.85 10.71 -7.19
N ALA A 42 0.60 11.91 -7.70
CA ALA A 42 0.72 13.12 -6.89
C ALA A 42 -0.15 12.96 -5.65
N MET A 43 0.30 13.46 -4.53
CA MET A 43 -0.38 13.39 -3.24
C MET A 43 -0.45 11.99 -2.65
N ALA A 44 0.23 11.01 -3.22
CA ALA A 44 0.44 9.73 -2.56
C ALA A 44 1.76 9.80 -1.79
N TYR A 45 1.85 9.03 -0.72
CA TYR A 45 3.03 9.02 0.15
C TYR A 45 3.54 7.60 0.35
N VAL A 46 4.85 7.42 0.18
CA VAL A 46 5.50 6.14 0.46
C VAL A 46 6.51 6.39 1.57
N GLU A 47 6.30 5.76 2.72
CA GLU A 47 7.09 6.05 3.90
C GLU A 47 8.39 5.25 3.96
N SER A 48 9.18 5.54 4.99
CA SER A 48 10.48 4.93 5.19
C SER A 48 10.42 3.41 5.16
N GLU A 49 11.42 2.79 4.59
CA GLU A 49 11.60 1.34 4.57
C GLU A 49 10.57 0.60 3.72
N ALA A 50 9.61 1.29 3.12
CA ALA A 50 8.66 0.63 2.22
C ALA A 50 9.35 0.27 0.92
N ARG A 51 8.86 -0.79 0.28
CA ARG A 51 9.40 -1.25 -1.01
C ARG A 51 8.26 -1.42 -1.98
N ILE A 52 8.41 -0.82 -3.16
CA ILE A 52 7.39 -0.85 -4.19
C ILE A 52 7.97 -1.51 -5.42
N GLY A 53 7.34 -2.60 -5.88
CA GLY A 53 7.83 -3.36 -7.01
C GLY A 53 7.56 -2.70 -8.36
N ALA A 54 8.19 -3.25 -9.38
CA ALA A 54 8.09 -2.74 -10.74
C ALA A 54 6.65 -2.79 -11.24
N GLY A 55 6.24 -1.79 -12.00
CA GLY A 55 4.93 -1.77 -12.64
C GLY A 55 3.76 -1.56 -11.70
N THR A 56 4.02 -1.32 -10.42
CA THR A 56 2.95 -1.10 -9.44
C THR A 56 2.43 0.33 -9.59
N THR A 57 1.12 0.49 -9.43
CA THR A 57 0.46 1.79 -9.50
C THR A 57 -0.10 2.15 -8.14
N ILE A 58 0.23 3.32 -7.64
CA ILE A 58 -0.31 3.82 -6.37
C ILE A 58 -1.10 5.09 -6.66
N GLY A 59 -2.40 5.03 -6.38
CA GLY A 59 -3.30 6.13 -6.71
C GLY A 59 -3.15 7.33 -5.79
N ALA A 60 -3.72 8.44 -6.21
CA ALA A 60 -3.61 9.71 -5.49
C ALA A 60 -4.19 9.57 -4.08
N GLY A 61 -3.56 10.24 -3.14
CA GLY A 61 -4.03 10.27 -1.76
C GLY A 61 -3.74 9.00 -0.97
N SER A 62 -3.13 8.00 -1.61
CA SER A 62 -2.82 6.76 -0.90
C SER A 62 -1.60 6.93 -0.03
N TRP A 63 -1.55 6.15 1.02
CA TRP A 63 -0.48 6.22 2.01
C TRP A 63 0.05 4.81 2.25
N ILE A 64 1.30 4.60 1.87
CA ILE A 64 1.99 3.32 2.08
C ILE A 64 2.89 3.51 3.28
N ASP A 65 2.53 2.87 4.39
CA ASP A 65 3.18 3.09 5.66
C ASP A 65 4.54 2.39 5.74
N ARG A 66 5.23 2.62 6.84
CA ARG A 66 6.61 2.18 7.00
C ARG A 66 6.75 0.68 6.87
N GLY A 67 7.77 0.27 6.16
CA GLY A 67 8.10 -1.15 6.06
C GLY A 67 7.19 -1.98 5.19
N ALA A 68 6.14 -1.41 4.60
CA ALA A 68 5.26 -2.19 3.75
C ALA A 68 6.01 -2.67 2.52
N ILE A 69 5.71 -3.87 2.08
CA ILE A 69 6.36 -4.47 0.91
C ILE A 69 5.29 -4.77 -0.12
N ILE A 70 5.34 -4.04 -1.22
CA ILE A 70 4.38 -4.13 -2.30
C ILE A 70 5.07 -4.81 -3.48
N GLY A 71 4.50 -5.89 -3.98
CA GLY A 71 5.09 -6.63 -5.08
C GLY A 71 5.00 -5.91 -6.41
N GLU A 72 5.25 -6.65 -7.48
CA GLU A 72 5.21 -6.11 -8.83
C GLU A 72 3.80 -6.09 -9.36
N ARG A 73 3.50 -5.09 -10.18
CA ARG A 73 2.23 -4.98 -10.90
C ARG A 73 1.02 -5.04 -9.97
N VAL A 74 1.16 -4.46 -8.79
CA VAL A 74 0.04 -4.30 -7.86
C VAL A 74 -0.69 -3.02 -8.23
N PHE A 75 -2.00 -3.06 -8.17
CA PHE A 75 -2.80 -1.87 -8.39
C PHE A 75 -3.38 -1.40 -7.06
N ILE A 76 -3.05 -0.19 -6.65
CA ILE A 76 -3.58 0.42 -5.45
C ILE A 76 -4.37 1.65 -5.86
N GLY A 77 -5.66 1.66 -5.53
CA GLY A 77 -6.54 2.74 -5.93
C GLY A 77 -6.24 4.04 -5.20
N GLN A 78 -7.22 4.93 -5.16
CA GLN A 78 -7.06 6.23 -4.52
C GLN A 78 -7.41 6.14 -3.04
N ASN A 79 -6.70 6.92 -2.24
CA ASN A 79 -7.00 7.06 -0.82
C ASN A 79 -6.98 5.73 -0.07
N VAL A 80 -6.04 4.88 -0.43
CA VAL A 80 -5.84 3.59 0.22
C VAL A 80 -4.74 3.73 1.26
N HIS A 81 -4.99 3.22 2.46
CA HIS A 81 -3.95 3.19 3.48
C HIS A 81 -3.46 1.75 3.62
N VAL A 82 -2.18 1.54 3.39
CA VAL A 82 -1.54 0.23 3.61
C VAL A 82 -0.71 0.35 4.87
N GLY A 83 -1.08 -0.42 5.88
CA GLY A 83 -0.46 -0.32 7.18
C GLY A 83 0.96 -0.83 7.23
N ARG A 84 1.60 -0.59 8.37
CA ARG A 84 3.01 -0.90 8.55
C ARG A 84 3.28 -2.39 8.37
N ASP A 85 4.41 -2.67 7.73
CA ASP A 85 4.94 -4.03 7.61
C ASP A 85 4.00 -4.99 6.89
N THR A 86 3.01 -4.48 6.17
CA THR A 86 2.10 -5.29 5.38
C THR A 86 2.81 -5.75 4.12
N GLN A 87 2.52 -6.97 3.70
CA GLN A 87 3.10 -7.54 2.49
C GLN A 87 2.00 -7.82 1.49
N ILE A 88 2.16 -7.30 0.29
CA ILE A 88 1.18 -7.46 -0.78
C ILE A 88 1.85 -8.14 -1.96
N GLY A 89 1.34 -9.30 -2.33
CA GLY A 89 1.91 -10.09 -3.42
C GLY A 89 1.64 -9.47 -4.78
N GLY A 90 2.45 -9.86 -5.75
CA GLY A 90 2.35 -9.31 -7.09
C GLY A 90 0.99 -9.49 -7.72
N GLY A 91 0.57 -8.51 -8.51
CA GLY A 91 -0.68 -8.58 -9.23
C GLY A 91 -1.93 -8.35 -8.40
N ALA A 92 -1.79 -8.12 -7.11
CA ALA A 92 -2.96 -7.85 -6.26
C ALA A 92 -3.59 -6.52 -6.63
N ARG A 93 -4.86 -6.36 -6.33
CA ARG A 93 -5.59 -5.15 -6.63
C ARG A 93 -6.33 -4.68 -5.39
N LEU A 94 -6.07 -3.44 -4.99
CA LEU A 94 -6.71 -2.85 -3.81
C LEU A 94 -7.63 -1.73 -4.27
N GLY A 95 -8.92 -1.88 -3.97
CA GLY A 95 -9.90 -0.87 -4.36
C GLY A 95 -9.75 0.42 -3.58
N SER A 96 -10.25 1.51 -4.16
CA SER A 96 -10.13 2.84 -3.57
C SER A 96 -10.78 2.90 -2.20
N HIS A 97 -10.21 3.71 -1.33
CA HIS A 97 -10.72 3.96 0.02
C HIS A 97 -10.65 2.75 0.94
N SER A 98 -9.92 1.70 0.54
CA SER A 98 -9.73 0.55 1.43
C SER A 98 -8.67 0.89 2.47
N ARG A 99 -8.77 0.21 3.62
CA ARG A 99 -7.84 0.40 4.71
C ARG A 99 -7.26 -0.96 5.08
N ILE A 100 -5.97 -1.08 4.95
CA ILE A 100 -5.27 -2.33 5.23
C ILE A 100 -4.49 -2.12 6.52
N GLY A 101 -4.71 -3.00 7.48
CA GLY A 101 -4.09 -2.88 8.78
C GLY A 101 -2.59 -3.15 8.77
N THR A 102 -2.04 -3.30 9.96
CA THR A 102 -0.62 -3.56 10.19
C THR A 102 -0.36 -5.06 10.11
N ASP A 103 0.79 -5.43 9.54
CA ASP A 103 1.22 -6.84 9.47
C ASP A 103 0.24 -7.73 8.71
N VAL A 104 -0.45 -7.19 7.72
CA VAL A 104 -1.37 -7.95 6.90
C VAL A 104 -0.59 -8.62 5.78
N ARG A 105 -1.04 -9.81 5.37
CA ARG A 105 -0.46 -10.51 4.24
C ARG A 105 -1.52 -10.70 3.18
N ILE A 106 -1.28 -10.13 2.01
CA ILE A 106 -2.21 -10.23 0.89
C ILE A 106 -1.53 -11.03 -0.20
N ALA A 107 -2.17 -12.13 -0.61
CA ALA A 107 -1.57 -13.04 -1.59
C ALA A 107 -1.51 -12.41 -2.96
N SER A 108 -0.59 -12.92 -3.79
CA SER A 108 -0.51 -12.51 -5.18
C SER A 108 -1.86 -12.69 -5.87
N GLY A 109 -2.26 -11.69 -6.65
CA GLY A 109 -3.51 -11.76 -7.40
C GLY A 109 -4.77 -11.55 -6.58
N ALA A 110 -4.66 -11.32 -5.27
CA ALA A 110 -5.85 -11.09 -4.45
C ALA A 110 -6.53 -9.79 -4.84
N VAL A 111 -7.83 -9.72 -4.61
CA VAL A 111 -8.63 -8.54 -4.90
C VAL A 111 -9.30 -8.05 -3.63
N ILE A 112 -9.00 -6.82 -3.27
CA ILE A 112 -9.63 -6.14 -2.14
C ILE A 112 -10.61 -5.12 -2.71
N GLU A 113 -11.86 -5.18 -2.30
CA GLU A 113 -12.89 -4.29 -2.83
C GLU A 113 -12.72 -2.87 -2.30
N ALA A 114 -13.33 -1.92 -3.00
CA ALA A 114 -13.35 -0.54 -2.53
C ALA A 114 -14.00 -0.48 -1.15
N ASP A 115 -13.51 0.42 -0.34
CA ASP A 115 -14.03 0.67 1.02
C ASP A 115 -13.85 -0.48 1.99
N ALA A 116 -13.10 -1.51 1.61
CA ALA A 116 -12.87 -2.65 2.50
C ALA A 116 -12.00 -2.24 3.68
N GLN A 117 -12.17 -2.92 4.78
CA GLN A 117 -11.31 -2.77 5.96
C GLN A 117 -10.72 -4.11 6.31
N ILE A 118 -9.41 -4.20 6.29
CA ILE A 118 -8.70 -5.44 6.56
C ILE A 118 -8.01 -5.28 7.92
N SER A 119 -8.35 -6.14 8.85
CA SER A 119 -7.84 -6.04 10.22
C SER A 119 -6.34 -6.33 10.30
N ASP A 120 -5.72 -5.80 11.36
CA ASP A 120 -4.32 -6.09 11.62
C ASP A 120 -4.09 -7.60 11.66
N ASN A 121 -2.96 -8.03 11.15
CA ASN A 121 -2.51 -9.41 11.15
C ASN A 121 -3.36 -10.36 10.31
N ALA A 122 -4.27 -9.83 9.50
CA ALA A 122 -5.11 -10.67 8.66
C ALA A 122 -4.32 -11.24 7.50
N THR A 123 -4.80 -12.35 6.97
CA THR A 123 -4.27 -12.95 5.75
C THR A 123 -5.40 -12.99 4.72
N VAL A 124 -5.12 -12.51 3.53
CA VAL A 124 -6.10 -12.46 2.45
C VAL A 124 -5.61 -13.35 1.32
N ASP A 125 -6.42 -14.37 0.98
CA ASP A 125 -6.06 -15.32 -0.05
C ASP A 125 -6.44 -14.81 -1.43
N ALA A 126 -5.76 -15.32 -2.44
CA ALA A 126 -6.09 -15.01 -3.82
C ALA A 126 -7.38 -15.72 -4.22
N GLY A 127 -8.00 -15.21 -5.27
CA GLY A 127 -9.17 -15.87 -5.83
C GLY A 127 -10.48 -15.50 -5.17
N ARG A 128 -10.44 -14.64 -4.16
CA ARG A 128 -11.63 -14.14 -3.50
C ARG A 128 -11.59 -12.65 -3.43
N LYS A 129 -12.76 -12.02 -3.54
CA LYS A 129 -12.88 -10.61 -3.25
C LYS A 129 -13.11 -10.44 -1.77
N GLN A 130 -12.36 -9.54 -1.17
CA GLN A 130 -12.48 -9.25 0.25
C GLN A 130 -12.99 -7.84 0.42
N ASN A 131 -14.11 -7.66 1.09
CA ASN A 131 -14.55 -6.34 1.47
C ASN A 131 -14.34 -6.10 2.95
N GLU A 132 -14.15 -7.17 3.73
CA GLU A 132 -13.63 -7.02 5.08
C GLU A 132 -13.01 -8.36 5.45
N ALA A 133 -11.94 -8.34 6.18
CA ALA A 133 -11.30 -9.55 6.61
C ALA A 133 -11.60 -9.76 8.07
N ARG A 134 -11.93 -10.98 8.39
CA ARG A 134 -12.06 -11.31 9.76
C ARG A 134 -10.70 -11.68 10.23
N GLY A 135 -10.31 -10.95 11.16
CA GLY A 135 -8.99 -11.23 11.65
C GLY A 135 -8.99 -12.53 12.30
N PHE A 136 -8.96 -13.58 11.73
CA PHE A 136 -8.93 -14.70 12.41
C PHE A 136 -8.50 -15.70 11.84
N GLY A 137 -8.18 -15.71 12.37
CA GLY A 137 -7.82 -16.47 11.89
C GLY A 137 -8.92 -16.93 11.26
N GLY A 138 -9.34 -17.18 11.15
CA GLY A 138 -10.20 -17.58 10.61
C GLY A 138 -10.99 -17.32 9.83
N SER A 139 -11.06 -17.57 9.73
CA SER A 139 -11.64 -17.44 8.87
C SER A 139 -12.09 -17.06 8.16
N ASN A 140 -12.07 -17.18 8.11
CA ASN A 140 -12.39 -16.69 7.25
C ASN A 140 -12.52 -16.11 6.68
N TYR A 141 -12.32 -16.30 6.71
CA TYR A 141 -12.34 -15.64 5.97
C TYR A 141 -12.14 -15.34 5.43
N ALA A 142 -11.93 -15.77 5.57
CA ALA A 142 -11.85 -15.39 5.01
C ALA A 142 -11.90 -15.43 4.66
N THR A 143 -11.83 -15.81 4.66
CA THR A 143 -11.92 -15.76 4.26
C THR A 143 -12.39 -15.81 4.09
N GLY A 144 -12.54 -16.10 4.15
CA GLY A 144 -12.98 -16.14 3.87
C GLY A 144 -13.81 -16.17 3.88
N ARG A 145 -14.21 -16.39 3.86
CA ARG A 145 -14.76 -16.45 3.68
C ARG A 145 -15.56 -16.25 3.41
N ALA A 146 -15.99 -16.28 3.43
CA ALA A 146 -16.40 -16.06 3.14
C ALA A 146 -16.89 -16.05 2.97
N ALA A 147 -17.35 -16.05 2.99
CA ALA A 147 -17.54 -16.13 2.78
C ALA A 147 -17.56 -16.35 2.68
#